data_45dbd8b7330e19fe974f3bb1b7901ea5
#
_entry.id   45dbd8b7330e19fe974f3bb1b7901ea5
#
_cell.length_a   1.000
_cell.length_b   1.000
_cell.length_c   1.000
_cell.angle_alpha   90.00
_cell.angle_beta   90.00
_cell.angle_gamma   90.00
#
_symmetry.space_group_name_H-M   'P 1'
#
loop_
_entity.id
_entity.type
_entity.pdbx_description
1 polymer ?
#
loop_
_entity_poly.entity_id
_entity_poly.type
_entity_poly.pdbx_seq_one_letter_code
_entity_poly.pdbx_strand_id
1 'polypeptide(L)'
;DNTDNLLTFGTGRSYGIEFFIKRNIGKLTGWIGYTMAKTERKFAEINDGNYFPSKYDRRHDVSVVGSYKLNDRWTFGAAFIYATGSTLTLPESYYIQNQDLLFKYGDRNSTRMAPYHRLYLSATLFDKPMKTITNENGDEVEVKKRFRSNWSFSIYNVYNRANPFFLYVDNKSRNV
;
A
#
# COMPACT_ATOMS: atom_id res chain seq x y z
N ASP A 1 35.26 2.58 -26.64
CA ASP A 1 33.92 2.07 -26.34
C ASP A 1 32.97 3.26 -26.35
N ASN A 2 32.06 3.28 -27.32
CA ASN A 2 31.11 4.38 -27.47
C ASN A 2 29.95 4.16 -26.49
N THR A 3 29.91 4.91 -25.40
CA THR A 3 28.86 4.83 -24.36
C THR A 3 27.46 5.13 -24.90
N ASP A 4 27.34 5.79 -26.04
CA ASP A 4 26.06 6.12 -26.67
C ASP A 4 25.31 4.86 -27.11
N ASN A 5 26.00 3.74 -27.39
CA ASN A 5 25.39 2.47 -27.75
C ASN A 5 24.75 1.73 -26.55
N LEU A 6 24.98 2.21 -25.33
CA LEU A 6 24.38 1.67 -24.11
C LEU A 6 23.06 2.36 -23.72
N LEU A 7 22.72 3.45 -24.41
CA LEU A 7 21.53 4.25 -24.10
C LEU A 7 20.42 3.98 -25.12
N THR A 8 19.26 3.61 -24.62
CA THR A 8 18.04 3.48 -25.42
C THR A 8 17.11 4.64 -25.10
N PHE A 9 16.75 5.40 -26.11
CA PHE A 9 15.84 6.54 -25.98
C PHE A 9 14.41 6.11 -26.23
N GLY A 10 13.49 6.65 -25.45
CA GLY A 10 12.06 6.34 -25.56
C GLY A 10 11.19 7.49 -25.08
N THR A 11 9.90 7.35 -25.23
CA THR A 11 8.90 8.28 -24.76
C THR A 11 8.08 7.66 -23.64
N GLY A 12 7.54 8.49 -22.77
CA GLY A 12 6.63 8.06 -21.70
C GLY A 12 5.44 9.00 -21.60
N ARG A 13 4.31 8.46 -21.14
CA ARG A 13 3.13 9.23 -20.81
C ARG A 13 2.51 8.75 -19.51
N SER A 14 1.98 9.69 -18.73
CA SER A 14 1.25 9.38 -17.51
C SER A 14 0.05 10.34 -17.40
N TYR A 15 -1.11 9.79 -17.09
CA TYR A 15 -2.34 10.55 -16.89
C TYR A 15 -3.26 9.82 -15.94
N GLY A 16 -4.15 10.56 -15.29
CA GLY A 16 -5.07 9.99 -14.30
C GLY A 16 -6.04 10.99 -13.73
N ILE A 17 -6.86 10.52 -12.83
CA ILE A 17 -7.84 11.30 -12.07
C ILE A 17 -7.70 10.91 -10.60
N GLU A 18 -7.76 11.91 -9.73
CA GLU A 18 -7.71 11.74 -8.28
C GLU A 18 -8.98 12.30 -7.64
N PHE A 19 -9.54 11.53 -6.70
CA PHE A 19 -10.66 11.94 -5.87
C PHE A 19 -10.22 11.91 -4.41
N PHE A 20 -10.53 12.97 -3.68
CA PHE A 20 -10.23 13.04 -2.26
C PHE A 20 -11.42 13.62 -1.49
N ILE A 21 -11.89 12.89 -0.49
CA ILE A 21 -12.98 13.31 0.38
C ILE A 21 -12.49 13.21 1.82
N LYS A 22 -12.68 14.27 2.60
CA LYS A 22 -12.27 14.34 4.00
C LYS A 22 -13.40 14.87 4.89
N ARG A 23 -13.58 14.23 6.03
CA ARG A 23 -14.49 14.67 7.09
C ARG A 23 -13.72 14.88 8.38
N ASN A 24 -13.77 16.11 8.93
CA ASN A 24 -13.05 16.51 10.14
C ASN A 24 -13.99 16.77 11.34
N ILE A 25 -15.31 16.63 11.18
CA ILE A 25 -16.30 17.06 12.18
C ILE A 25 -17.13 15.87 12.62
N GLY A 26 -17.50 15.85 13.91
CA GLY A 26 -18.33 14.83 14.52
C GLY A 26 -17.53 13.66 15.10
N LYS A 27 -18.26 12.62 15.50
CA LYS A 27 -17.67 11.42 16.12
C LYS A 27 -16.90 10.55 15.12
N LEU A 28 -17.29 10.58 13.84
CA LEU A 28 -16.63 9.88 12.76
C LEU A 28 -15.88 10.90 11.92
N THR A 29 -14.56 10.79 11.90
CA THR A 29 -13.65 11.60 11.09
C THR A 29 -12.79 10.69 10.21
N GLY A 30 -12.21 11.23 9.15
CA GLY A 30 -11.38 10.44 8.27
C GLY A 30 -11.35 10.97 6.84
N TRP A 31 -10.78 10.18 5.94
CA TRP A 31 -10.69 10.53 4.54
C TRP A 31 -10.68 9.29 3.65
N ILE A 32 -11.06 9.49 2.40
CA ILE A 32 -10.99 8.53 1.31
C ILE A 32 -10.24 9.20 0.17
N GLY A 33 -9.18 8.56 -0.28
CA GLY A 33 -8.45 8.92 -1.48
C GLY A 33 -8.58 7.80 -2.51
N TYR A 34 -8.84 8.16 -3.75
CA TYR A 34 -8.86 7.24 -4.87
C TYR A 34 -8.14 7.86 -6.06
N THR A 35 -7.17 7.13 -6.59
CA THR A 35 -6.44 7.49 -7.79
C THR A 35 -6.68 6.44 -8.87
N MET A 36 -7.07 6.88 -10.05
CA MET A 36 -7.07 6.07 -11.26
C MET A 36 -6.03 6.67 -12.21
N ALA A 37 -4.95 5.94 -12.47
CA ALA A 37 -3.86 6.43 -13.30
C ALA A 37 -3.38 5.39 -14.33
N LYS A 38 -2.74 5.87 -15.38
CA LYS A 38 -2.08 5.05 -16.39
C LYS A 38 -0.72 5.63 -16.71
N THR A 39 0.32 4.82 -16.56
CA THR A 39 1.70 5.19 -16.90
C THR A 39 2.26 4.20 -17.90
N GLU A 40 2.64 4.68 -19.07
CA GLU A 40 3.12 3.87 -20.18
C GLU A 40 4.45 4.42 -20.72
N ARG A 41 5.21 3.51 -21.31
CA ARG A 41 6.48 3.82 -22.00
C ARG A 41 6.43 3.24 -23.40
N LYS A 42 7.21 3.83 -24.30
CA LYS A 42 7.38 3.39 -25.67
C LYS A 42 8.85 3.52 -26.07
N PHE A 43 9.43 2.46 -26.57
CA PHE A 43 10.77 2.40 -27.14
C PHE A 43 10.68 1.69 -28.49
N ALA A 44 11.47 2.12 -29.46
CA ALA A 44 11.40 1.55 -30.81
C ALA A 44 11.70 0.04 -30.86
N GLU A 45 12.59 -0.42 -30.00
CA GLU A 45 13.11 -1.80 -29.98
C GLU A 45 12.43 -2.71 -28.95
N ILE A 46 11.40 -2.23 -28.25
CA ILE A 46 10.70 -2.97 -27.20
C ILE A 46 9.22 -3.05 -27.54
N ASN A 47 8.64 -4.27 -27.48
CA ASN A 47 7.23 -4.54 -27.76
C ASN A 47 6.81 -4.01 -29.15
N ASP A 48 7.65 -4.23 -30.17
CA ASP A 48 7.44 -3.79 -31.55
C ASP A 48 7.17 -2.28 -31.69
N GLY A 49 7.77 -1.47 -30.81
CA GLY A 49 7.56 -0.04 -30.78
C GLY A 49 6.18 0.41 -30.26
N ASN A 50 5.43 -0.45 -29.60
CA ASN A 50 4.14 -0.15 -29.01
C ASN A 50 4.28 0.41 -27.58
N TYR A 51 3.25 1.14 -27.11
CA TYR A 51 3.18 1.56 -25.70
C TYR A 51 2.92 0.35 -24.80
N PHE A 52 3.68 0.23 -23.73
CA PHE A 52 3.52 -0.78 -22.70
C PHE A 52 3.50 -0.17 -21.30
N PRO A 53 2.87 -0.81 -20.31
CA PRO A 53 2.80 -0.29 -18.95
C PRO A 53 4.19 -0.11 -18.32
N SER A 54 4.40 0.97 -17.60
CA SER A 54 5.58 1.13 -16.75
C SER A 54 5.57 0.08 -15.64
N LYS A 55 6.74 -0.36 -15.16
CA LYS A 55 6.88 -1.34 -14.07
C LYS A 55 6.03 -1.01 -12.85
N TYR A 56 5.92 0.28 -12.51
CA TYR A 56 5.17 0.77 -11.36
C TYR A 56 3.80 1.35 -11.72
N ASP A 57 3.28 1.04 -12.93
CA ASP A 57 1.93 1.43 -13.30
C ASP A 57 0.91 0.76 -12.37
N ARG A 58 0.28 1.57 -11.52
CA ARG A 58 -0.84 1.16 -10.66
C ARG A 58 -2.11 1.80 -11.19
N ARG A 59 -2.98 0.97 -11.76
CA ARG A 59 -4.20 1.46 -12.39
C ARG A 59 -5.18 2.06 -11.39
N HIS A 60 -5.28 1.46 -10.22
CA HIS A 60 -6.15 1.89 -9.13
C HIS A 60 -5.37 1.89 -7.83
N ASP A 61 -5.47 2.97 -7.08
CA ASP A 61 -4.97 3.12 -5.73
C ASP A 61 -6.10 3.69 -4.86
N VAL A 62 -6.42 3.01 -3.76
CA VAL A 62 -7.47 3.39 -2.82
C VAL A 62 -6.88 3.44 -1.43
N SER A 63 -7.11 4.53 -0.74
CA SER A 63 -6.76 4.67 0.67
C SER A 63 -7.97 5.19 1.44
N VAL A 64 -8.36 4.48 2.49
CA VAL A 64 -9.46 4.85 3.37
C VAL A 64 -8.93 4.89 4.79
N VAL A 65 -9.08 6.01 5.46
CA VAL A 65 -8.71 6.17 6.86
C VAL A 65 -9.91 6.71 7.63
N GLY A 66 -10.26 6.04 8.71
CA GLY A 66 -11.37 6.43 9.57
C GLY A 66 -10.98 6.39 11.05
N SER A 67 -11.54 7.31 11.81
CA SER A 67 -11.42 7.36 13.27
C SER A 67 -12.81 7.62 13.86
N TYR A 68 -13.24 6.77 14.77
CA TYR A 68 -14.52 6.86 15.45
C TYR A 68 -14.37 7.06 16.93
N LYS A 69 -14.73 8.26 17.42
CA LYS A 69 -14.78 8.59 18.83
C LYS A 69 -16.07 8.02 19.43
N LEU A 70 -15.99 6.86 20.07
CA LEU A 70 -17.13 6.22 20.73
C LEU A 70 -17.62 7.08 21.90
N ASN A 71 -16.69 7.48 22.76
CA ASN A 71 -16.89 8.34 23.93
C ASN A 71 -15.58 9.08 24.26
N ASP A 72 -15.52 9.75 25.41
CA ASP A 72 -14.33 10.51 25.83
C ASP A 72 -13.15 9.62 26.24
N ARG A 73 -13.38 8.32 26.37
CA ARG A 73 -12.34 7.36 26.73
C ARG A 73 -11.88 6.50 25.57
N TRP A 74 -12.74 6.18 24.62
CA TRP A 74 -12.44 5.24 23.56
C TRP A 74 -12.54 5.88 22.17
N THR A 75 -11.47 5.71 21.43
CA THR A 75 -11.42 6.03 20.00
C THR A 75 -10.93 4.82 19.23
N PHE A 76 -11.65 4.45 18.18
CA PHE A 76 -11.30 3.37 17.27
C PHE A 76 -10.79 3.96 15.96
N GLY A 77 -9.76 3.36 15.40
CA GLY A 77 -9.20 3.72 14.12
C GLY A 77 -9.20 2.53 13.16
N ALA A 78 -9.40 2.83 11.89
CA ALA A 78 -9.23 1.87 10.81
C ALA A 78 -8.52 2.53 9.62
N ALA A 79 -7.64 1.78 8.96
CA ALA A 79 -7.04 2.21 7.70
C ALA A 79 -7.02 1.03 6.73
N PHE A 80 -7.53 1.25 5.52
CA PHE A 80 -7.52 0.28 4.44
C PHE A 80 -6.77 0.86 3.25
N ILE A 81 -5.88 0.06 2.68
CA ILE A 81 -5.11 0.40 1.49
C ILE A 81 -5.33 -0.69 0.46
N TYR A 82 -5.59 -0.29 -0.78
CA TYR A 82 -5.63 -1.15 -1.94
C TYR A 82 -4.85 -0.52 -3.09
N ALA A 83 -4.04 -1.31 -3.78
CA ALA A 83 -3.36 -0.88 -5.00
C ALA A 83 -3.31 -2.03 -6.00
N THR A 84 -3.58 -1.72 -7.27
CA THR A 84 -3.35 -2.66 -8.38
C THR A 84 -1.91 -3.12 -8.38
N GLY A 85 -1.67 -4.40 -8.64
CA GLY A 85 -0.33 -4.99 -8.67
C GLY A 85 0.57 -4.34 -9.74
N SER A 86 1.86 -4.29 -9.46
CA SER A 86 2.88 -3.84 -10.41
C SER A 86 2.96 -4.77 -11.61
N THR A 87 3.37 -4.23 -12.74
CA THR A 87 3.58 -5.02 -13.96
C THR A 87 4.93 -5.72 -13.94
N LEU A 88 4.99 -6.85 -14.62
CA LEU A 88 6.21 -7.65 -14.77
C LEU A 88 6.23 -8.34 -16.14
N THR A 89 7.41 -8.77 -16.52
CA THR A 89 7.66 -9.58 -17.69
C THR A 89 7.86 -11.03 -17.25
N LEU A 90 7.07 -11.96 -17.78
CA LEU A 90 7.24 -13.38 -17.51
C LEU A 90 7.92 -14.08 -18.71
N PRO A 91 8.70 -15.14 -18.45
CA PRO A 91 9.16 -16.01 -19.52
C PRO A 91 7.97 -16.78 -20.10
N GLU A 92 7.86 -16.80 -21.42
CA GLU A 92 6.84 -17.56 -22.16
C GLU A 92 7.29 -18.99 -22.45
N SER A 93 8.59 -19.18 -22.64
CA SER A 93 9.19 -20.49 -22.89
C SER A 93 10.63 -20.54 -22.40
N TYR A 94 11.17 -21.74 -22.33
CA TYR A 94 12.59 -21.97 -22.07
C TYR A 94 13.16 -22.98 -23.10
N TYR A 95 14.46 -22.88 -23.32
CA TYR A 95 15.19 -23.84 -24.15
C TYR A 95 16.57 -24.08 -23.55
N ILE A 96 17.18 -25.21 -23.90
CA ILE A 96 18.51 -25.56 -23.43
C ILE A 96 19.46 -25.35 -24.60
N GLN A 97 20.52 -24.55 -24.38
CA GLN A 97 21.59 -24.33 -25.33
C GLN A 97 22.93 -24.46 -24.56
N ASN A 98 23.83 -25.33 -25.10
CA ASN A 98 25.13 -25.61 -24.46
C ASN A 98 25.07 -26.01 -22.99
N GLN A 99 24.04 -26.77 -22.60
CA GLN A 99 23.73 -27.18 -21.21
C GLN A 99 23.19 -26.05 -20.30
N ASP A 100 23.07 -24.83 -20.81
CA ASP A 100 22.47 -23.71 -20.10
C ASP A 100 20.96 -23.60 -20.36
N LEU A 101 20.21 -23.32 -19.31
CA LEU A 101 18.77 -23.03 -19.39
C LEU A 101 18.56 -21.56 -19.72
N LEU A 102 18.06 -21.30 -20.93
CA LEU A 102 17.75 -19.95 -21.42
C LEU A 102 16.26 -19.73 -21.43
N PHE A 103 15.81 -18.54 -21.02
CA PHE A 103 14.43 -18.14 -21.03
C PHE A 103 14.14 -17.19 -22.19
N LYS A 104 13.06 -17.47 -22.90
CA LYS A 104 12.46 -16.53 -23.85
C LYS A 104 11.37 -15.75 -23.12
N TYR A 105 11.54 -14.46 -22.99
CA TYR A 105 10.57 -13.57 -22.38
C TYR A 105 9.57 -13.07 -23.41
N GLY A 106 8.32 -12.95 -23.00
CA GLY A 106 7.27 -12.29 -23.76
C GLY A 106 7.39 -10.76 -23.72
N ASP A 107 6.31 -10.09 -24.10
CA ASP A 107 6.23 -8.64 -24.10
C ASP A 107 6.54 -8.04 -22.74
N ARG A 108 7.31 -6.95 -22.75
CA ARG A 108 7.75 -6.28 -21.53
C ARG A 108 6.56 -5.73 -20.77
N ASN A 109 6.50 -6.07 -19.46
CA ASN A 109 5.46 -5.62 -18.53
C ASN A 109 4.03 -6.01 -18.95
N SER A 110 3.86 -7.12 -19.67
CA SER A 110 2.57 -7.63 -20.16
C SER A 110 1.68 -8.20 -19.06
N THR A 111 2.27 -8.66 -17.98
CA THR A 111 1.56 -9.33 -16.87
C THR A 111 1.52 -8.43 -15.63
N ARG A 112 0.47 -8.59 -14.80
CA ARG A 112 0.39 -7.91 -13.50
C ARG A 112 0.45 -8.90 -12.35
N MET A 113 1.12 -8.50 -11.27
CA MET A 113 1.04 -9.18 -9.99
C MET A 113 -0.36 -9.06 -9.39
N ALA A 114 -0.68 -9.95 -8.46
CA ALA A 114 -1.87 -9.82 -7.64
C ALA A 114 -1.91 -8.44 -6.93
N PRO A 115 -3.10 -7.87 -6.72
CA PRO A 115 -3.21 -6.56 -6.08
C PRO A 115 -2.72 -6.61 -4.63
N TYR A 116 -2.13 -5.50 -4.22
CA TYR A 116 -1.76 -5.24 -2.83
C TYR A 116 -2.97 -4.71 -2.08
N HIS A 117 -3.31 -5.28 -0.92
CA HIS A 117 -4.23 -4.63 0.00
C HIS A 117 -3.99 -5.04 1.45
N ARG A 118 -4.35 -4.14 2.37
CA ARG A 118 -4.10 -4.34 3.79
C ARG A 118 -5.07 -3.52 4.64
N LEU A 119 -5.53 -4.12 5.74
CA LEU A 119 -6.37 -3.48 6.73
C LEU A 119 -5.62 -3.36 8.06
N TYR A 120 -5.72 -2.20 8.67
CA TYR A 120 -5.24 -1.89 10.02
C TYR A 120 -6.43 -1.53 10.89
N LEU A 121 -6.40 -1.97 12.13
CA LEU A 121 -7.35 -1.55 13.15
C LEU A 121 -6.61 -1.07 14.39
N SER A 122 -7.16 -0.10 15.07
CA SER A 122 -6.62 0.40 16.32
C SER A 122 -7.72 0.77 17.30
N ALA A 123 -7.40 0.67 18.59
CA ALA A 123 -8.24 1.12 19.68
C ALA A 123 -7.38 1.91 20.66
N THR A 124 -7.78 3.12 20.99
CA THR A 124 -7.10 3.99 21.94
C THR A 124 -7.99 4.25 23.14
N LEU A 125 -7.46 3.94 24.31
CA LEU A 125 -8.09 4.22 25.63
C LEU A 125 -7.41 5.43 26.23
N PHE A 126 -8.19 6.49 26.47
CA PHE A 126 -7.75 7.69 27.15
C PHE A 126 -8.06 7.62 28.66
N ASP A 127 -7.14 8.07 29.47
CA ASP A 127 -7.38 8.23 30.91
C ASP A 127 -8.41 9.32 31.17
N LYS A 128 -9.15 9.20 32.28
CA LYS A 128 -10.08 10.23 32.71
C LYS A 128 -9.33 11.53 33.05
N PRO A 129 -9.83 12.70 32.61
CA PRO A 129 -9.16 13.97 32.86
C PRO A 129 -9.20 14.40 34.33
N MET A 130 -10.18 13.90 35.09
CA MET A 130 -10.42 14.23 36.49
C MET A 130 -10.15 13.02 37.39
N LYS A 131 -9.75 13.25 38.63
CA LYS A 131 -9.69 12.28 39.72
C LYS A 131 -10.47 12.80 40.91
N THR A 132 -11.16 11.93 41.58
CA THR A 132 -11.81 12.25 42.86
C THR A 132 -10.77 12.19 43.95
N ILE A 133 -10.72 13.22 44.81
CA ILE A 133 -9.94 13.26 46.02
C ILE A 133 -10.88 13.65 47.18
N THR A 134 -10.64 13.10 48.35
CA THR A 134 -11.35 13.50 49.57
C THR A 134 -10.60 14.69 50.18
N ASN A 135 -11.31 15.79 50.43
CA ASN A 135 -10.73 16.96 51.10
C ASN A 135 -10.64 16.74 52.63
N GLU A 136 -10.05 17.67 53.36
CA GLU A 136 -9.87 17.59 54.82
C GLU A 136 -11.20 17.54 55.57
N ASN A 137 -12.30 17.98 54.95
CA ASN A 137 -13.66 17.97 55.52
C ASN A 137 -14.43 16.67 55.25
N GLY A 138 -13.82 15.72 54.52
CA GLY A 138 -14.46 14.46 54.18
C GLY A 138 -15.30 14.49 52.87
N ASP A 139 -15.35 15.64 52.16
CA ASP A 139 -16.12 15.77 50.93
C ASP A 139 -15.31 15.27 49.73
N GLU A 140 -15.99 14.63 48.78
CA GLU A 140 -15.40 14.24 47.52
C GLU A 140 -15.33 15.42 46.54
N VAL A 141 -14.13 15.76 46.10
CA VAL A 141 -13.88 16.85 45.15
C VAL A 141 -13.19 16.31 43.90
N GLU A 142 -13.70 16.65 42.72
CA GLU A 142 -13.04 16.33 41.46
C GLU A 142 -11.91 17.32 41.16
N VAL A 143 -10.71 16.78 40.99
CA VAL A 143 -9.49 17.57 40.68
C VAL A 143 -8.90 17.11 39.37
N LYS A 144 -8.47 18.07 38.53
CA LYS A 144 -7.81 17.80 37.26
C LYS A 144 -6.49 17.06 37.48
N LYS A 145 -6.30 15.94 36.79
CA LYS A 145 -5.03 15.21 36.81
C LYS A 145 -3.91 16.03 36.20
N ARG A 146 -2.76 16.09 36.87
CA ARG A 146 -1.55 16.72 36.35
C ARG A 146 -0.95 15.93 35.19
N PHE A 147 -0.99 14.59 35.27
CA PHE A 147 -0.53 13.68 34.24
C PHE A 147 -1.70 12.84 33.76
N ARG A 148 -1.77 12.67 32.43
CA ARG A 148 -2.74 11.78 31.77
C ARG A 148 -2.00 10.81 30.87
N SER A 149 -2.46 9.58 30.81
CA SER A 149 -1.94 8.54 29.94
C SER A 149 -2.97 8.16 28.88
N ASN A 150 -2.49 7.61 27.80
CA ASN A 150 -3.32 6.90 26.83
C ASN A 150 -2.65 5.58 26.48
N TRP A 151 -3.48 4.60 26.16
CA TRP A 151 -3.06 3.27 25.71
C TRP A 151 -3.60 3.03 24.32
N SER A 152 -2.73 2.73 23.37
CA SER A 152 -3.13 2.42 22.00
C SER A 152 -2.75 0.99 21.66
N PHE A 153 -3.73 0.23 21.18
CA PHE A 153 -3.56 -1.12 20.67
C PHE A 153 -3.82 -1.10 19.17
N SER A 154 -2.93 -1.68 18.39
CA SER A 154 -3.05 -1.70 16.94
C SER A 154 -2.79 -3.10 16.39
N ILE A 155 -3.62 -3.52 15.45
CA ILE A 155 -3.46 -4.74 14.67
C ILE A 155 -3.10 -4.36 13.25
N TYR A 156 -1.94 -4.83 12.83
CA TYR A 156 -1.42 -4.65 11.49
C TYR A 156 -1.81 -5.85 10.64
N ASN A 157 -2.27 -5.60 9.39
CA ASN A 157 -2.63 -6.67 8.46
C ASN A 157 -3.65 -7.66 9.07
N VAL A 158 -4.82 -7.15 9.46
CA VAL A 158 -5.87 -7.82 10.26
C VAL A 158 -6.24 -9.22 9.73
N TYR A 159 -6.26 -9.39 8.42
CA TYR A 159 -6.60 -10.67 7.77
C TYR A 159 -5.38 -11.45 7.29
N ASN A 160 -4.19 -11.12 7.79
CA ASN A 160 -2.92 -11.84 7.55
C ASN A 160 -2.63 -12.12 6.06
N ARG A 161 -2.89 -11.16 5.18
CA ARG A 161 -2.62 -11.32 3.74
C ARG A 161 -1.14 -11.28 3.44
N ALA A 162 -0.62 -12.30 2.78
CA ALA A 162 0.69 -12.29 2.15
C ALA A 162 0.61 -11.49 0.84
N ASN A 163 0.97 -10.20 0.89
CA ASN A 163 1.02 -9.36 -0.30
C ASN A 163 2.27 -9.68 -1.13
N PRO A 164 2.16 -9.80 -2.46
CA PRO A 164 3.30 -10.07 -3.31
C PRO A 164 4.27 -8.88 -3.30
N PHE A 165 5.55 -9.17 -3.14
CA PHE A 165 6.62 -8.17 -3.20
C PHE A 165 7.33 -8.19 -4.55
N PHE A 166 7.75 -9.37 -4.99
CA PHE A 166 8.29 -9.62 -6.32
C PHE A 166 8.09 -11.08 -6.71
N LEU A 167 8.20 -11.37 -8.01
CA LEU A 167 8.23 -12.73 -8.53
C LEU A 167 9.59 -12.96 -9.17
N TYR A 168 10.12 -14.16 -8.98
CA TYR A 168 11.32 -14.65 -9.66
C TYR A 168 11.06 -16.05 -10.19
N VAL A 169 11.81 -16.40 -11.22
CA VAL A 169 11.79 -17.77 -11.77
C VAL A 169 12.81 -18.59 -11.02
N ASP A 170 12.37 -19.61 -10.30
CA ASP A 170 13.28 -20.52 -9.59
C ASP A 170 13.71 -21.65 -10.53
N ASN A 171 15.01 -21.74 -10.78
CA ASN A 171 15.61 -22.82 -11.58
C ASN A 171 15.87 -24.10 -10.78
N LYS A 172 15.61 -24.10 -9.46
CA LYS A 172 15.96 -25.21 -8.55
C LYS A 172 14.94 -26.34 -8.49
N SER A 173 13.76 -26.21 -9.08
CA SER A 173 12.73 -27.25 -9.06
C SER A 173 12.97 -28.37 -10.09
N ARG A 174 14.20 -28.80 -10.30
CA ARG A 174 14.54 -30.02 -11.06
C ARG A 174 15.19 -31.04 -10.15
N ASN A 175 14.48 -31.53 -9.16
CA ASN A 175 14.66 -32.88 -8.64
C ASN A 175 13.39 -33.65 -8.98
N VAL A 176 13.40 -34.32 -10.12
CA VAL A 176 12.54 -35.48 -10.41
C VAL A 176 13.33 -36.71 -10.03
#